data_921d5f2682f5fcafd1204ad52509b470
#
_entry.id   921d5f2682f5fcafd1204ad52509b470
#
_cell.length_a   1.000
_cell.length_b   1.000
_cell.length_c   1.000
_cell.angle_alpha   90.00
_cell.angle_beta   90.00
_cell.angle_gamma   90.00
#
_symmetry.space_group_name_H-M   'P 1'
#
loop_
_entity.id
_entity.type
_entity.pdbx_description
1 polymer ?
#
loop_
_entity_poly.entity_id
_entity_poly.type
_entity_poly.pdbx_seq_one_letter_code
_entity_poly.pdbx_strand_id
1 'polypeptide(L)'
;MTSSSVVAVSCKATHGPDKPNCAVIRMVAGRGVEGDAHFGATVKHRSRVARDPTQPNLRQVHLIHAELHDELLDRGFQVRPGLMGENITTRGVDLLGLSCGAMLRIGPEVI
;
A
#
# COMPACT_ATOMS: atom_id res chain seq x y z
N MET A 1 -7.91 -0.82 -24.89
CA MET A 1 -6.94 -1.39 -23.93
C MET A 1 -6.82 -0.47 -22.73
N THR A 2 -7.04 -1.01 -21.53
CA THR A 2 -6.95 -0.21 -20.32
C THR A 2 -5.50 -0.08 -19.90
N SER A 3 -5.02 1.15 -19.75
CA SER A 3 -3.67 1.39 -19.24
C SER A 3 -3.65 1.23 -17.72
N SER A 4 -2.62 0.59 -17.21
CA SER A 4 -2.38 0.49 -15.77
C SER A 4 -1.56 1.69 -15.31
N SER A 5 -1.92 2.26 -14.17
CA SER A 5 -1.21 3.43 -13.65
C SER A 5 -1.22 3.46 -12.13
N VAL A 6 -0.26 4.20 -11.56
CA VAL A 6 -0.27 4.61 -10.16
C VAL A 6 -0.97 5.96 -10.09
N VAL A 7 -2.05 6.02 -9.32
CA VAL A 7 -2.86 7.24 -9.15
C VAL A 7 -2.29 8.13 -8.06
N ALA A 8 -1.82 7.53 -6.97
CA ALA A 8 -1.29 8.25 -5.83
C ALA A 8 -0.35 7.37 -5.01
N VAL A 9 0.55 8.01 -4.30
CA VAL A 9 1.43 7.36 -3.33
C VAL A 9 1.29 8.06 -1.97
N SER A 10 1.34 7.27 -0.89
CA SER A 10 1.04 7.78 0.45
C SER A 10 1.91 7.09 1.49
N CYS A 11 2.29 7.82 2.52
CA CYS A 11 3.00 7.25 3.66
C CYS A 11 2.77 8.06 4.93
N LYS A 12 2.93 7.41 6.08
CA LYS A 12 2.75 8.02 7.39
C LYS A 12 3.66 7.32 8.40
N ALA A 13 4.42 8.10 9.16
CA ALA A 13 5.40 7.56 10.10
C ALA A 13 4.77 6.87 11.32
N THR A 14 3.54 7.22 11.67
CA THR A 14 2.83 6.67 12.83
C THR A 14 1.71 5.73 12.40
N HIS A 15 1.38 4.75 13.25
CA HIS A 15 0.21 3.90 13.01
C HIS A 15 -1.07 4.73 13.06
N GLY A 16 -1.96 4.49 12.11
CA GLY A 16 -3.22 5.19 12.01
C GLY A 16 -4.01 4.69 10.81
N PRO A 17 -5.31 5.04 10.71
CA PRO A 17 -6.17 4.51 9.65
C PRO A 17 -5.90 5.11 8.28
N ASP A 18 -5.37 6.33 8.21
CA ASP A 18 -5.16 7.03 6.95
C ASP A 18 -3.70 7.42 6.77
N LYS A 19 -3.32 7.61 5.51
CA LYS A 19 -1.99 8.09 5.12
C LYS A 19 -2.14 9.27 4.18
N PRO A 20 -1.43 10.39 4.44
CA PRO A 20 -1.44 11.52 3.52
C PRO A 20 -0.76 11.17 2.21
N ASN A 21 -1.21 11.78 1.12
CA ASN A 21 -0.57 11.63 -0.18
C ASN A 21 0.78 12.34 -0.18
N CYS A 22 1.75 11.73 -0.83
CA CYS A 22 3.10 12.26 -0.99
C CYS A 22 3.39 12.49 -2.46
N ALA A 23 4.33 13.38 -2.77
CA ALA A 23 4.79 13.55 -4.14
C ALA A 23 5.56 12.31 -4.62
N VAL A 24 6.31 11.71 -3.70
CA VAL A 24 7.17 10.55 -3.96
C VAL A 24 7.19 9.67 -2.73
N ILE A 25 7.25 8.36 -2.92
CA ILE A 25 7.62 7.41 -1.87
C ILE A 25 8.86 6.65 -2.32
N ARG A 26 9.67 6.23 -1.36
CA ARG A 26 10.87 5.44 -1.62
C ARG A 26 10.70 4.05 -1.04
N MET A 27 10.77 3.04 -1.89
CA MET A 27 10.68 1.65 -1.48
C MET A 27 12.08 1.06 -1.29
N VAL A 28 12.28 0.37 -0.19
CA VAL A 28 13.55 -0.28 0.15
C VAL A 28 13.32 -1.78 0.18
N ALA A 29 14.09 -2.51 -0.62
CA ALA A 29 13.97 -3.96 -0.71
C ALA A 29 14.08 -4.62 0.67
N GLY A 30 13.14 -5.50 0.98
CA GLY A 30 13.09 -6.22 2.25
C GLY A 30 12.57 -5.41 3.43
N ARG A 31 12.25 -4.12 3.28
CA ARG A 31 11.81 -3.26 4.38
C ARG A 31 10.51 -2.51 4.14
N GLY A 32 10.19 -2.14 2.90
CA GLY A 32 8.97 -1.44 2.55
C GLY A 32 9.18 0.02 2.17
N VAL A 33 8.25 0.89 2.56
CA VAL A 33 8.28 2.33 2.24
C VAL A 33 9.04 3.09 3.31
N GLU A 34 10.13 3.76 2.92
CA GLU A 34 10.94 4.57 3.83
C GLU A 34 10.07 5.66 4.47
N GLY A 35 10.16 5.79 5.80
CA GLY A 35 9.38 6.77 6.55
C GLY A 35 7.94 6.34 6.86
N ASP A 36 7.52 5.14 6.46
CA ASP A 36 6.19 4.62 6.76
C ASP A 36 6.19 3.82 8.06
N ALA A 37 5.02 3.75 8.73
CA ALA A 37 4.88 3.01 10.00
C ALA A 37 5.15 1.52 9.86
N HIS A 38 4.96 0.95 8.67
CA HIS A 38 5.18 -0.47 8.40
C HIS A 38 6.59 -0.79 7.87
N PHE A 39 7.48 0.21 7.85
CA PHE A 39 8.85 0.03 7.38
C PHE A 39 9.66 -0.81 8.36
N GLY A 40 10.36 -1.83 7.86
CA GLY A 40 11.27 -2.63 8.66
C GLY A 40 11.37 -4.08 8.20
N ALA A 41 12.43 -4.77 8.62
CA ALA A 41 12.66 -6.16 8.28
C ALA A 41 11.76 -7.13 9.06
N THR A 42 11.30 -6.73 10.25
CA THR A 42 10.39 -7.52 11.09
C THR A 42 9.02 -6.85 11.15
N VAL A 43 8.02 -7.63 11.56
CA VAL A 43 6.61 -7.21 11.59
C VAL A 43 6.42 -5.91 12.38
N LYS A 44 5.57 -4.99 11.84
CA LYS A 44 5.24 -3.70 12.45
C LYS A 44 3.78 -3.56 12.83
N HIS A 45 2.90 -4.44 12.34
CA HIS A 45 1.49 -4.43 12.71
C HIS A 45 1.34 -4.72 14.20
N ARG A 46 0.62 -3.85 14.94
CA ARG A 46 0.57 -3.88 16.41
C ARG A 46 0.20 -5.24 17.00
N SER A 47 -0.82 -5.90 16.46
CA SER A 47 -1.26 -7.20 16.99
C SER A 47 -0.22 -8.29 16.73
N ARG A 48 0.50 -8.21 15.61
CA ARG A 48 1.55 -9.18 15.26
C ARG A 48 2.82 -8.97 16.07
N VAL A 49 3.18 -7.72 16.35
CA VAL A 49 4.31 -7.38 17.23
C VAL A 49 4.04 -7.90 18.65
N ALA A 50 2.81 -7.72 19.14
CA ALA A 50 2.42 -8.21 20.46
C ALA A 50 2.50 -9.74 20.57
N ARG A 51 2.23 -10.45 19.46
CA ARG A 51 2.29 -11.92 19.44
C ARG A 51 3.71 -12.44 19.26
N ASP A 52 4.48 -11.90 18.34
CA ASP A 52 5.86 -12.29 18.07
C ASP A 52 6.58 -11.19 17.28
N PRO A 53 7.37 -10.34 17.96
CA PRO A 53 8.05 -9.22 17.29
C PRO A 53 9.16 -9.65 16.34
N THR A 54 9.57 -10.93 16.36
CA THR A 54 10.65 -11.44 15.50
C THR A 54 10.15 -11.94 14.14
N GLN A 55 8.82 -11.98 13.93
CA GLN A 55 8.26 -12.42 12.65
C GLN A 55 8.74 -11.53 11.51
N PRO A 56 8.96 -12.10 10.30
CA PRO A 56 9.30 -11.30 9.14
C PRO A 56 8.18 -10.33 8.78
N ASN A 57 8.54 -9.15 8.28
CA ASN A 57 7.58 -8.15 7.84
C ASN A 57 7.04 -8.50 6.45
N LEU A 58 5.88 -9.13 6.40
CA LEU A 58 5.19 -9.50 5.16
C LEU A 58 4.20 -8.42 4.69
N ARG A 59 4.09 -7.31 5.43
CA ARG A 59 3.16 -6.21 5.15
C ARG A 59 3.91 -4.90 4.93
N GLN A 60 4.93 -4.96 4.09
CA GLN A 60 5.83 -3.85 3.85
C GLN A 60 5.16 -2.73 3.05
N VAL A 61 4.37 -3.08 2.05
CA VAL A 61 3.70 -2.13 1.15
C VAL A 61 2.25 -2.58 0.96
N HIS A 62 1.33 -1.63 1.12
CA HIS A 62 -0.10 -1.88 0.92
C HIS A 62 -0.57 -1.20 -0.35
N LEU A 63 -1.34 -1.94 -1.16
CA LEU A 63 -1.89 -1.47 -2.43
C LEU A 63 -3.42 -1.55 -2.40
N ILE A 64 -4.08 -0.53 -2.95
CA ILE A 64 -5.53 -0.55 -3.20
C ILE A 64 -5.76 -0.03 -4.61
N HIS A 65 -6.73 -0.63 -5.30
CA HIS A 65 -7.14 -0.18 -6.63
C HIS A 65 -8.15 0.99 -6.50
N ALA A 66 -7.94 2.03 -7.30
CA ALA A 66 -8.79 3.23 -7.27
C ALA A 66 -10.24 2.94 -7.64
N GLU A 67 -10.50 1.88 -8.38
CA GLU A 67 -11.83 1.42 -8.73
C GLU A 67 -12.67 1.12 -7.48
N LEU A 68 -12.04 0.64 -6.41
CA LEU A 68 -12.72 0.46 -5.12
C LEU A 68 -13.15 1.80 -4.53
N HIS A 69 -12.31 2.83 -4.64
CA HIS A 69 -12.67 4.17 -4.21
C HIS A 69 -13.87 4.70 -4.99
N ASP A 70 -13.89 4.50 -6.31
CA ASP A 70 -15.01 4.91 -7.16
C ASP A 70 -16.32 4.24 -6.70
N GLU A 71 -16.28 2.93 -6.44
CA GLU A 71 -17.42 2.17 -5.94
C GLU A 71 -17.93 2.70 -4.60
N LEU A 72 -17.02 2.97 -3.68
CA LEU A 72 -17.37 3.46 -2.34
C LEU A 72 -17.95 4.89 -2.41
N LEU A 73 -17.41 5.75 -3.26
CA LEU A 73 -17.94 7.10 -3.49
C LEU A 73 -19.38 7.03 -4.03
N ASP A 74 -19.65 6.12 -4.96
CA ASP A 74 -20.99 5.91 -5.50
C ASP A 74 -21.99 5.47 -4.43
N ARG A 75 -21.51 4.79 -3.39
CA ARG A 75 -22.33 4.34 -2.25
C ARG A 75 -22.43 5.38 -1.14
N GLY A 76 -21.86 6.57 -1.32
CA GLY A 76 -21.94 7.68 -0.37
C GLY A 76 -20.84 7.74 0.67
N PHE A 77 -19.82 6.89 0.57
CA PHE A 77 -18.68 6.93 1.48
C PHE A 77 -17.68 8.01 1.05
N GLN A 78 -17.08 8.68 2.03
CA GLN A 78 -16.05 9.68 1.79
C GLN A 78 -14.69 8.98 1.80
N VAL A 79 -14.15 8.72 0.62
CA VAL A 79 -12.85 8.04 0.47
C VAL A 79 -11.94 8.81 -0.48
N ARG A 80 -10.63 8.67 -0.28
CA ARG A 80 -9.59 9.25 -1.11
C ARG A 80 -8.35 8.36 -1.05
N PRO A 81 -7.41 8.48 -1.98
CA PRO A 81 -6.16 7.72 -1.91
C PRO A 81 -5.44 7.94 -0.58
N GLY A 82 -4.99 6.85 0.03
CA GLY A 82 -4.32 6.84 1.33
C GLY A 82 -5.25 6.70 2.54
N LEU A 83 -6.54 6.98 2.38
CA LEU A 83 -7.49 6.98 3.50
C LEU A 83 -7.60 5.60 4.17
N MET A 84 -7.46 4.53 3.40
CA MET A 84 -7.59 3.16 3.91
C MET A 84 -6.24 2.58 4.35
N GLY A 85 -5.21 3.41 4.45
CA GLY A 85 -3.88 3.01 4.90
C GLY A 85 -2.97 2.47 3.80
N GLU A 86 -3.37 2.57 2.54
CA GLU A 86 -2.54 2.11 1.44
C GLU A 86 -1.40 3.07 1.12
N ASN A 87 -0.28 2.51 0.67
CA ASN A 87 0.88 3.27 0.21
C ASN A 87 0.79 3.60 -1.28
N ILE A 88 0.20 2.71 -2.07
CA ILE A 88 0.09 2.84 -3.52
C ILE A 88 -1.36 2.64 -3.91
N THR A 89 -1.92 3.62 -4.60
CA THR A 89 -3.25 3.54 -5.19
C THR A 89 -3.09 3.35 -6.69
N THR A 90 -3.66 2.28 -7.23
CA THR A 90 -3.53 1.92 -8.64
C THR A 90 -4.83 2.11 -9.40
N ARG A 91 -4.75 2.13 -10.73
CA ARG A 91 -5.90 2.06 -11.62
C ARG A 91 -5.56 1.18 -12.81
N GLY A 92 -6.51 0.35 -13.23
CA GLY A 92 -6.33 -0.54 -14.37
C GLY A 92 -5.57 -1.82 -14.06
N VAL A 93 -5.38 -2.15 -12.79
CA VAL A 93 -4.73 -3.40 -12.35
C VAL A 93 -5.72 -4.19 -11.50
N ASP A 94 -5.98 -5.45 -11.87
CA ASP A 94 -6.80 -6.35 -11.04
C ASP A 94 -5.97 -6.88 -9.87
N LEU A 95 -5.85 -6.07 -8.81
CA LEU A 95 -5.05 -6.45 -7.64
C LEU A 95 -5.61 -7.70 -6.94
N LEU A 96 -6.94 -7.82 -6.87
CA LEU A 96 -7.58 -8.93 -6.17
C LEU A 96 -7.42 -10.25 -6.93
N GLY A 97 -7.16 -10.19 -8.23
CA GLY A 97 -6.92 -11.36 -9.05
C GLY A 97 -5.46 -11.83 -9.08
N LEU A 98 -4.55 -11.09 -8.46
CA LEU A 98 -3.13 -11.47 -8.45
C LEU A 98 -2.89 -12.63 -7.49
N SER A 99 -2.08 -13.60 -7.94
CA SER A 99 -1.65 -14.71 -7.09
C SER A 99 -0.47 -14.31 -6.22
N CYS A 100 -0.26 -15.08 -5.15
CA CYS A 100 0.93 -14.94 -4.32
C CYS A 100 2.18 -15.13 -5.18
N GLY A 101 3.15 -14.24 -5.04
CA GLY A 101 4.39 -14.26 -5.84
C GLY A 101 4.30 -13.47 -7.14
N ALA A 102 3.13 -12.88 -7.46
CA ALA A 102 3.02 -11.99 -8.61
C ALA A 102 3.95 -10.79 -8.45
N MET A 103 4.59 -10.38 -9.56
CA MET A 103 5.46 -9.22 -9.57
C MET A 103 4.81 -8.07 -10.33
N LEU A 104 4.93 -6.87 -9.76
CA LEU A 104 4.43 -5.64 -10.39
C LEU A 104 5.60 -4.76 -10.79
N ARG A 105 5.54 -4.24 -12.02
CA ARG A 105 6.52 -3.26 -12.48
C ARG A 105 5.91 -1.86 -12.37
N ILE A 106 6.58 -0.98 -11.64
CA ILE A 106 6.18 0.42 -11.47
C ILE A 106 7.35 1.28 -11.95
N GLY A 107 7.21 1.85 -13.16
CA GLY A 107 8.34 2.50 -13.81
C GLY A 107 9.49 1.52 -14.00
N PRO A 108 10.72 1.85 -13.52
CA PRO A 108 11.87 0.93 -13.60
C PRO A 108 11.91 -0.09 -12.46
N GLU A 109 11.06 0.04 -11.45
CA GLU A 109 11.09 -0.79 -10.24
C GLU A 109 10.15 -1.99 -10.35
N VAL A 110 10.50 -3.07 -9.67
CA VAL A 110 9.69 -4.30 -9.58
C VAL A 110 9.46 -4.64 -8.12
N ILE A 111 8.21 -4.91 -7.79
CA ILE A 111 7.82 -5.33 -6.44
C ILE A 111 7.01 -6.61 -6.45
#